data_d21612704d9daf7912de16abe6ec39f7
#
_entry.id   d21612704d9daf7912de16abe6ec39f7
#
_cell.length_a   1.000
_cell.length_b   1.000
_cell.length_c   1.000
_cell.angle_alpha   90.00
_cell.angle_beta   90.00
_cell.angle_gamma   90.00
#
_symmetry.space_group_name_H-M   'P 1'
#
loop_
_entity.id
_entity.type
_entity.pdbx_description
1 polymer ?
#
loop_
_entity_poly.entity_id
_entity_poly.type
_entity_poly.pdbx_seq_one_letter_code
_entity_poly.pdbx_strand_id
1 'polypeptide(L)'
;ERKEHYSAPVPDRVAYLTAGIDSQLDRYEMRVWGWGPGEESWLIDRQIIMGRHDDEQTLQRVDEAINKTYTRRNGAEMSVSRICWDTGGIDPTIVYERSKKHGLFRVIPIKGASVYGKPVANMPRKRNKNGVYLTEIGTDTAKEQIY
;
A
#
# COMPACT_ATOMS: atom_id res chain seq x y z
N GLU A 1 -7.36 -21.51 2.82
CA GLU A 1 -7.32 -21.27 3.50
C GLU A 1 -7.87 -20.55 4.17
N ARG A 2 -8.05 -20.38 4.87
CA ARG A 2 -8.53 -19.71 5.57
C ARG A 2 -7.96 -18.95 6.27
N LYS A 3 -7.68 -18.28 6.54
CA LYS A 3 -7.22 -17.59 7.25
C LYS A 3 -7.60 -16.88 7.88
N GLU A 4 -7.64 -16.77 8.06
CA GLU A 4 -7.97 -16.23 8.50
C GLU A 4 -8.53 -15.61 8.81
N HIS A 5 -8.72 -15.86 8.80
CA HIS A 5 -9.53 -15.19 8.97
C HIS A 5 -9.69 -14.69 10.17
N TYR A 6 -9.61 -15.09 10.93
CA TYR A 6 -9.58 -14.53 12.01
C TYR A 6 -8.48 -14.13 12.18
N SER A 7 -8.49 -13.56 12.69
CA SER A 7 -7.50 -13.06 12.86
C SER A 7 -7.12 -12.85 14.19
N ALA A 8 -5.94 -13.04 14.49
CA ALA A 8 -5.34 -12.65 15.72
C ALA A 8 -5.50 -11.15 15.90
N PRO A 9 -5.68 -10.67 17.13
CA PRO A 9 -5.68 -9.25 17.38
C PRO A 9 -4.35 -8.64 16.97
N VAL A 10 -4.39 -7.36 16.60
CA VAL A 10 -3.18 -6.61 16.31
C VAL A 10 -2.30 -6.59 17.57
N PRO A 11 -1.00 -6.89 17.45
CA PRO A 11 -0.11 -6.84 18.61
C PRO A 11 -0.18 -5.49 19.32
N ASP A 12 -0.13 -5.53 20.66
CA ASP A 12 -0.34 -4.34 21.48
C ASP A 12 0.66 -3.20 21.19
N ARG A 13 1.85 -3.55 20.74
CA ARG A 13 2.90 -2.56 20.48
C ARG A 13 2.76 -1.87 19.13
N VAL A 14 1.82 -2.29 18.30
CA VAL A 14 1.61 -1.64 16.99
C VAL A 14 0.97 -0.28 17.20
N ALA A 15 1.63 0.76 16.71
CA ALA A 15 1.13 2.13 16.81
C ALA A 15 0.30 2.53 15.59
N TYR A 16 0.68 2.05 14.40
CA TYR A 16 -0.04 2.38 13.16
C TYR A 16 0.19 1.29 12.13
N LEU A 17 -0.66 1.31 11.08
CA LEU A 17 -0.61 0.34 10.00
C LEU A 17 -0.32 1.05 8.68
N THR A 18 0.53 0.44 7.87
CA THR A 18 0.74 0.85 6.48
C THR A 18 0.58 -0.35 5.57
N ALA A 19 0.47 -0.10 4.27
CA ALA A 19 0.36 -1.18 3.31
C ALA A 19 1.06 -0.85 2.01
N GLY A 20 1.38 -1.92 1.28
CA GLY A 20 1.87 -1.81 -0.08
C GLY A 20 0.98 -2.62 -1.00
N ILE A 21 0.68 -2.10 -2.17
CA ILE A 21 -0.07 -2.82 -3.19
C ILE A 21 0.82 -2.96 -4.42
N ASP A 22 1.03 -4.20 -4.82
CA ASP A 22 1.74 -4.56 -6.04
C ASP A 22 0.72 -4.86 -7.13
N SER A 23 0.94 -4.30 -8.32
CA SER A 23 0.01 -4.40 -9.44
C SER A 23 0.52 -5.40 -10.46
N GLN A 24 -0.31 -6.36 -10.80
CA GLN A 24 -0.06 -7.33 -11.87
C GLN A 24 -1.24 -7.28 -12.84
N LEU A 25 -1.07 -7.84 -14.04
CA LEU A 25 -2.14 -7.81 -15.03
C LEU A 25 -3.38 -8.61 -14.61
N ASP A 26 -3.16 -9.65 -13.82
CA ASP A 26 -4.22 -10.59 -13.43
C ASP A 26 -4.58 -10.55 -11.95
N ARG A 27 -3.96 -9.65 -11.18
CA ARG A 27 -4.23 -9.57 -9.73
C ARG A 27 -3.56 -8.36 -9.10
N TYR A 28 -3.98 -8.07 -7.87
CA TYR A 28 -3.29 -7.14 -6.98
C TYR A 28 -2.88 -7.91 -5.72
N GLU A 29 -1.71 -7.59 -5.18
CA GLU A 29 -1.24 -8.17 -3.92
C GLU A 29 -1.03 -7.05 -2.93
N MET A 30 -1.67 -7.18 -1.77
CA MET A 30 -1.61 -6.17 -0.72
C MET A 30 -1.02 -6.78 0.54
N ARG A 31 -0.03 -6.11 1.13
CA ARG A 31 0.54 -6.50 2.42
C ARG A 31 0.37 -5.35 3.39
N VAL A 32 -0.13 -5.69 4.57
CA VAL A 32 -0.36 -4.71 5.64
C VAL A 32 0.67 -4.96 6.73
N TRP A 33 1.37 -3.90 7.12
CA TRP A 33 2.41 -3.94 8.14
C TRP A 33 2.01 -3.09 9.33
N GLY A 34 2.25 -3.62 10.53
CA GLY A 34 2.10 -2.86 11.77
C GLY A 34 3.46 -2.39 12.22
N TRP A 35 3.54 -1.17 12.72
CA TRP A 35 4.79 -0.54 13.14
C TRP A 35 4.70 -0.13 14.59
N GLY A 36 5.76 -0.41 15.34
CA GLY A 36 5.86 -0.08 16.75
C GLY A 36 7.14 0.68 17.06
N PRO A 37 7.40 0.92 18.35
CA PRO A 37 8.62 1.63 18.76
C PRO A 37 9.88 0.89 18.36
N GLY A 38 10.96 1.61 18.11
CA GLY A 38 12.25 1.00 17.86
C GLY A 38 12.33 0.23 16.56
N GLU A 39 11.58 0.64 15.56
CA GLU A 39 11.54 0.00 14.23
C GLU A 39 10.98 -1.42 14.23
N GLU A 40 10.26 -1.80 15.28
CA GLU A 40 9.55 -3.07 15.27
C GLU A 40 8.47 -3.08 14.20
N SER A 41 8.34 -4.20 13.50
CA SER A 41 7.31 -4.35 12.48
C SER A 41 6.75 -5.77 12.50
N TRP A 42 5.49 -5.87 12.10
CA TRP A 42 4.79 -7.15 12.00
C TRP A 42 4.00 -7.19 10.71
N LEU A 43 4.06 -8.31 10.02
CA LEU A 43 3.15 -8.52 8.89
C LEU A 43 1.77 -8.85 9.48
N ILE A 44 0.83 -7.94 9.28
CA ILE A 44 -0.52 -8.07 9.86
C ILE A 44 -1.44 -8.85 8.94
N ASP A 45 -1.34 -8.61 7.62
CA ASP A 45 -2.25 -9.22 6.66
C ASP A 45 -1.60 -9.27 5.29
N ARG A 46 -2.01 -10.25 4.51
CA ARG A 46 -1.62 -10.38 3.12
C ARG A 46 -2.85 -10.79 2.34
N GLN A 47 -3.22 -10.01 1.35
CA GLN A 47 -4.37 -10.28 0.52
C GLN A 47 -3.97 -10.35 -0.94
N ILE A 48 -4.47 -11.37 -1.63
CA ILE A 48 -4.31 -11.50 -3.07
C ILE A 48 -5.69 -11.34 -3.68
N ILE A 49 -5.86 -10.28 -4.47
CA ILE A 49 -7.13 -9.98 -5.10
C ILE A 49 -7.01 -10.39 -6.57
N MET A 50 -7.53 -11.58 -6.88
CA MET A 50 -7.48 -12.11 -8.23
C MET A 50 -8.49 -11.43 -9.11
N GLY A 51 -8.12 -11.21 -10.36
CA GLY A 51 -8.98 -10.63 -11.36
C GLY A 51 -8.20 -9.69 -12.25
N ARG A 52 -8.78 -9.39 -13.39
CA ARG A 52 -8.15 -8.50 -14.34
C ARG A 52 -7.95 -7.11 -13.71
N HIS A 53 -6.76 -6.56 -13.89
CA HIS A 53 -6.36 -5.32 -13.21
C HIS A 53 -7.23 -4.11 -13.54
N ASP A 54 -7.86 -4.11 -14.72
CA ASP A 54 -8.71 -3.00 -15.16
C ASP A 54 -10.21 -3.28 -15.03
N ASP A 55 -10.57 -4.43 -14.44
CA ASP A 55 -11.97 -4.77 -14.22
C ASP A 55 -12.49 -4.05 -12.98
N GLU A 56 -13.61 -3.38 -13.13
CA GLU A 56 -14.21 -2.63 -12.04
C GLU A 56 -14.53 -3.50 -10.82
N GLN A 57 -14.95 -4.73 -11.04
CA GLN A 57 -15.22 -5.65 -9.93
C GLN A 57 -13.95 -5.98 -9.14
N THR A 58 -12.83 -6.15 -9.83
CA THR A 58 -11.55 -6.35 -9.18
C THR A 58 -11.18 -5.14 -8.35
N LEU A 59 -11.33 -3.94 -8.93
CA LEU A 59 -10.97 -2.69 -8.27
C LEU A 59 -11.86 -2.42 -7.06
N GLN A 60 -13.13 -2.81 -7.10
CA GLN A 60 -13.99 -2.70 -5.93
C GLN A 60 -13.51 -3.56 -4.78
N ARG A 61 -13.01 -4.76 -5.08
CA ARG A 61 -12.45 -5.63 -4.04
C ARG A 61 -11.16 -5.07 -3.47
N VAL A 62 -10.35 -4.38 -4.29
CA VAL A 62 -9.18 -3.66 -3.79
C VAL A 62 -9.62 -2.52 -2.87
N ASP A 63 -10.67 -1.78 -3.25
CA ASP A 63 -11.21 -0.72 -2.39
C ASP A 63 -11.64 -1.28 -1.03
N GLU A 64 -12.29 -2.44 -1.03
CA GLU A 64 -12.68 -3.09 0.23
C GLU A 64 -11.47 -3.48 1.07
N ALA A 65 -10.43 -3.98 0.42
CA ALA A 65 -9.19 -4.34 1.11
C ALA A 65 -8.52 -3.11 1.74
N ILE A 66 -8.53 -1.99 1.03
CA ILE A 66 -7.98 -0.72 1.52
C ILE A 66 -8.72 -0.25 2.77
N ASN A 67 -10.03 -0.45 2.80
CA ASN A 67 -10.87 0.03 3.90
C ASN A 67 -11.08 -1.01 5.01
N LYS A 68 -10.45 -2.17 4.90
CA LYS A 68 -10.54 -3.18 5.94
C LYS A 68 -9.95 -2.65 7.24
N THR A 69 -10.62 -2.91 8.37
CA THR A 69 -10.11 -2.55 9.68
C THR A 69 -9.56 -3.77 10.38
N TYR A 70 -8.69 -3.53 11.36
CA TYR A 70 -8.00 -4.58 12.10
C TYR A 70 -8.19 -4.32 13.57
N THR A 71 -8.50 -5.34 14.34
CA THR A 71 -8.99 -5.20 15.71
C THR A 71 -7.86 -5.41 16.70
N ARG A 72 -7.74 -4.48 17.66
CA ARG A 72 -6.85 -4.63 18.81
C ARG A 72 -7.47 -5.54 19.85
N ARG A 73 -6.64 -6.00 20.79
CA ARG A 73 -7.12 -6.85 21.89
C ARG A 73 -8.24 -6.21 22.67
N ASN A 74 -8.19 -4.89 22.86
CA ASN A 74 -9.21 -4.16 23.62
C ASN A 74 -10.48 -3.89 22.82
N GLY A 75 -10.57 -4.39 21.58
CA GLY A 75 -11.73 -4.19 20.73
C GLY A 75 -11.68 -2.95 19.85
N ALA A 76 -10.72 -2.07 20.06
CA ALA A 76 -10.58 -0.90 19.20
C ALA A 76 -10.12 -1.31 17.81
N GLU A 77 -10.59 -0.59 16.79
CA GLU A 77 -10.24 -0.90 15.42
C GLU A 77 -9.19 0.06 14.88
N MET A 78 -8.33 -0.47 14.02
CA MET A 78 -7.29 0.30 13.34
C MET A 78 -7.51 0.25 11.84
N SER A 79 -7.32 1.38 11.20
CA SER A 79 -7.33 1.45 9.74
C SER A 79 -5.91 1.60 9.22
N VAL A 80 -5.71 1.20 7.97
CA VAL A 80 -4.42 1.43 7.30
C VAL A 80 -4.32 2.91 6.99
N SER A 81 -3.29 3.56 7.52
CA SER A 81 -3.17 5.02 7.41
C SER A 81 -2.48 5.46 6.12
N ARG A 82 -1.57 4.67 5.60
CA ARG A 82 -0.85 4.99 4.37
C ARG A 82 -0.68 3.74 3.53
N ILE A 83 -0.88 3.90 2.22
CA ILE A 83 -0.76 2.81 1.26
C ILE A 83 0.06 3.29 0.08
N CYS A 84 1.16 2.60 -0.21
CA CYS A 84 1.94 2.84 -1.40
C CYS A 84 1.49 1.85 -2.46
N TRP A 85 1.03 2.36 -3.60
CA TRP A 85 0.50 1.51 -4.67
C TRP A 85 1.35 1.66 -5.91
N ASP A 86 1.97 0.57 -6.33
CA ASP A 86 2.88 0.55 -7.46
C ASP A 86 2.11 0.76 -8.78
N THR A 87 2.54 1.76 -9.55
CA THR A 87 1.93 2.06 -10.84
C THR A 87 2.59 1.32 -12.00
N GLY A 88 3.69 0.59 -11.76
CA GLY A 88 4.41 -0.11 -12.81
C GLY A 88 3.63 -1.28 -13.38
N GLY A 89 3.70 -1.46 -14.69
CA GLY A 89 3.11 -2.61 -15.36
C GLY A 89 1.63 -2.51 -15.66
N ILE A 90 0.96 -1.44 -15.25
CA ILE A 90 -0.46 -1.21 -15.54
C ILE A 90 -0.66 0.25 -15.96
N ASP A 91 -1.87 0.59 -16.37
CA ASP A 91 -2.22 1.99 -16.63
C ASP A 91 -2.21 2.75 -15.31
N PRO A 92 -1.32 3.72 -15.13
CA PRO A 92 -1.20 4.44 -13.85
C PRO A 92 -2.45 5.24 -13.48
N THR A 93 -3.30 5.60 -14.44
CA THR A 93 -4.52 6.36 -14.14
C THR A 93 -5.47 5.57 -13.23
N ILE A 94 -5.41 4.24 -13.26
CA ILE A 94 -6.18 3.40 -12.36
C ILE A 94 -5.81 3.72 -10.91
N VAL A 95 -4.52 3.81 -10.62
CA VAL A 95 -4.03 4.10 -9.28
C VAL A 95 -4.32 5.56 -8.92
N TYR A 96 -4.18 6.48 -9.88
CA TYR A 96 -4.46 7.90 -9.64
C TYR A 96 -5.91 8.13 -9.21
N GLU A 97 -6.85 7.43 -9.84
CA GLU A 97 -8.26 7.54 -9.46
C GLU A 97 -8.50 7.03 -8.05
N ARG A 98 -7.84 5.94 -7.67
CA ARG A 98 -7.96 5.40 -6.32
C ARG A 98 -7.33 6.32 -5.29
N SER A 99 -6.24 6.99 -5.63
CA SER A 99 -5.63 8.00 -4.78
C SER A 99 -6.62 9.15 -4.51
N LYS A 100 -7.31 9.61 -5.54
CA LYS A 100 -8.33 10.66 -5.37
C LYS A 100 -9.51 10.17 -4.55
N LYS A 101 -9.90 8.92 -4.73
CA LYS A 101 -11.05 8.34 -4.03
C LYS A 101 -10.78 8.15 -2.55
N HIS A 102 -9.61 7.64 -2.20
CA HIS A 102 -9.29 7.28 -0.81
C HIS A 102 -8.51 8.36 -0.07
N GLY A 103 -8.02 9.37 -0.76
CA GLY A 103 -7.22 10.45 -0.17
C GLY A 103 -5.82 10.49 -0.75
N LEU A 104 -5.40 11.68 -1.18
CA LEU A 104 -4.13 11.87 -1.89
C LEU A 104 -2.92 11.52 -1.03
N PHE A 105 -3.06 11.59 0.30
CA PHE A 105 -1.99 11.24 1.23
C PHE A 105 -2.21 9.87 1.88
N ARG A 106 -3.34 9.24 1.63
CA ARG A 106 -3.60 7.90 2.14
C ARG A 106 -3.18 6.84 1.12
N VAL A 107 -3.61 6.99 -0.13
CA VAL A 107 -3.19 6.10 -1.22
C VAL A 107 -2.23 6.87 -2.10
N ILE A 108 -0.96 6.51 -2.03
CA ILE A 108 0.13 7.23 -2.68
C ILE A 108 0.61 6.39 -3.87
N PRO A 109 0.40 6.88 -5.11
CA PRO A 109 0.95 6.19 -6.27
C PRO A 109 2.48 6.25 -6.22
N ILE A 110 3.14 5.13 -6.47
CA ILE A 110 4.59 5.08 -6.50
C ILE A 110 5.08 4.49 -7.81
N LYS A 111 6.32 4.81 -8.16
CA LYS A 111 7.02 4.20 -9.28
C LYS A 111 8.50 4.09 -8.91
N GLY A 112 9.18 3.10 -9.47
CA GLY A 112 10.63 2.98 -9.34
C GLY A 112 11.31 4.11 -10.10
N ALA A 113 12.40 4.64 -9.53
CA ALA A 113 13.18 5.66 -10.21
C ALA A 113 13.94 5.03 -11.36
N SER A 114 13.98 5.74 -12.50
CA SER A 114 14.70 5.27 -13.68
C SER A 114 16.18 5.65 -13.64
N VAL A 115 16.59 6.46 -12.66
CA VAL A 115 17.98 6.95 -12.54
C VAL A 115 18.58 6.39 -11.27
N TYR A 116 19.80 5.87 -11.39
CA TYR A 116 20.51 5.31 -10.24
C TYR A 116 20.80 6.39 -9.19
N GLY A 117 20.75 6.01 -7.93
CA GLY A 117 21.13 6.89 -6.83
C GLY A 117 20.05 7.84 -6.36
N LYS A 118 18.82 7.68 -6.81
CA LYS A 118 17.71 8.49 -6.31
C LYS A 118 17.43 8.16 -4.84
N PRO A 119 16.89 9.11 -4.07
CA PRO A 119 16.48 8.83 -2.69
C PRO A 119 15.51 7.65 -2.62
N VAL A 120 15.47 6.97 -1.47
CA VAL A 120 14.57 5.84 -1.25
C VAL A 120 13.13 6.24 -1.53
N ALA A 121 12.72 7.42 -1.06
CA ALA A 121 11.41 7.97 -1.39
C ALA A 121 11.56 9.45 -1.69
N ASN A 122 10.93 9.90 -2.75
CA ASN A 122 10.99 11.29 -3.16
C ASN A 122 9.59 11.75 -3.52
N MET A 123 8.87 12.24 -2.52
CA MET A 123 7.51 12.74 -2.71
C MET A 123 7.57 14.17 -3.24
N PRO A 124 6.90 14.46 -4.37
CA PRO A 124 6.93 15.80 -4.94
C PRO A 124 6.17 16.78 -4.05
N ARG A 125 6.53 18.06 -4.15
CA ARG A 125 5.85 19.12 -3.40
C ARG A 125 4.52 19.50 -4.02
N LYS A 126 4.35 19.26 -5.32
CA LYS A 126 3.16 19.62 -6.07
C LYS A 126 2.55 18.39 -6.71
N ARG A 127 1.23 18.43 -6.88
CA ARG A 127 0.54 17.38 -7.63
C ARG A 127 0.99 17.41 -9.09
N ASN A 128 0.99 16.25 -9.73
CA ASN A 128 1.30 16.17 -11.15
C ASN A 128 0.08 16.66 -11.97
N LYS A 129 0.20 16.61 -13.30
CA LYS A 129 -0.90 17.04 -14.18
C LYS A 129 -2.18 16.24 -13.99
N ASN A 130 -2.10 15.06 -13.38
CA ASN A 130 -3.24 14.21 -13.09
C ASN A 130 -3.83 14.48 -11.71
N GLY A 131 -3.27 15.41 -10.95
CA GLY A 131 -3.78 15.83 -9.66
C GLY A 131 -3.38 14.96 -8.49
N VAL A 132 -2.34 14.14 -8.61
CA VAL A 132 -1.88 13.24 -7.56
C VAL A 132 -0.40 13.46 -7.25
N TYR A 133 0.05 12.93 -6.12
CA TYR A 133 1.46 12.98 -5.71
C TYR A 133 2.16 11.67 -6.08
N LEU A 134 2.55 11.55 -7.35
CA LEU A 134 3.30 10.37 -7.81
C LEU A 134 4.71 10.41 -7.21
N THR A 135 5.01 9.45 -6.36
CA THR A 135 6.24 9.42 -5.59
C THR A 135 7.23 8.44 -6.20
N GLU A 136 8.46 8.89 -6.42
CA GLU A 136 9.51 8.01 -6.93
C GLU A 136 10.15 7.26 -5.77
N ILE A 137 10.43 5.98 -6.02
CA ILE A 137 11.14 5.14 -5.08
C ILE A 137 12.49 4.80 -5.69
N GLY A 138 13.55 5.12 -4.97
CA GLY A 138 14.91 4.77 -5.37
C GLY A 138 15.17 3.31 -5.08
N THR A 139 14.76 2.43 -5.97
CA THR A 139 14.80 0.99 -5.75
C THR A 139 16.22 0.48 -5.54
N ASP A 140 17.18 0.99 -6.27
CA ASP A 140 18.58 0.62 -6.10
C ASP A 140 19.11 1.11 -4.75
N THR A 141 18.81 2.36 -4.38
CA THR A 141 19.22 2.92 -3.08
C THR A 141 18.59 2.13 -1.93
N ALA A 142 17.30 1.79 -2.05
CA ALA A 142 16.62 0.99 -1.05
C ALA A 142 17.26 -0.38 -0.90
N LYS A 143 17.62 -1.02 -2.00
CA LYS A 143 18.29 -2.32 -1.97
C LYS A 143 19.65 -2.23 -1.30
N GLU A 144 20.40 -1.17 -1.57
CA GLU A 144 21.70 -0.97 -0.95
C GLU A 144 21.59 -0.82 0.56
N GLN A 145 20.54 -0.17 1.04
CA GLN A 145 20.33 0.00 2.47
C GLN A 145 19.91 -1.30 3.18
N ILE A 146 19.25 -2.19 2.46
CA ILE A 146 18.82 -3.48 3.02
C ILE A 146 19.99 -4.46 3.05
N TYR A 147 20.82 -4.46 2.03
CA TYR A 147 21.97 -5.35 1.92
C TYR A 147 23.25 -4.67 2.37
#